data_d3575d60c37b22dbe94affc35ff8d854
#
_entry.id   d3575d60c37b22dbe94affc35ff8d854
#
_cell.length_a   1.000
_cell.length_b   1.000
_cell.length_c   1.000
_cell.angle_alpha   90.00
_cell.angle_beta   90.00
_cell.angle_gamma   90.00
#
_symmetry.space_group_name_H-M   'P 1'
#
loop_
_entity.id
_entity.type
_entity.pdbx_description
1 polymer ?
#
loop_
_entity_poly.entity_id
_entity_poly.type
_entity_poly.pdbx_seq_one_letter_code
_entity_poly.pdbx_strand_id
1 'polypeptide(L)'
;MGKILCATRGGEASYRMQDIIIARAKEENASLLFLYVVDVEFLKRAKRGARPDVMRQEMEHMGEFLLAMACERAAKQGVEAQALLRPGPLAQALKDAARKEGIMLVALGRPAGEESRFQLASLKRLAEDIEKETGIETQVV
;
A
#
# COMPACT_ATOMS: atom_id res chain seq x y z
N MET A 1 9.05 -9.46 -17.23
CA MET A 1 8.38 -9.66 -15.93
C MET A 1 8.08 -8.33 -15.27
N GLY A 2 6.85 -8.14 -14.86
CA GLY A 2 6.42 -6.90 -14.22
C GLY A 2 6.39 -7.01 -12.71
N LYS A 3 6.20 -5.85 -12.06
CA LYS A 3 6.00 -5.76 -10.62
C LYS A 3 4.64 -5.16 -10.34
N ILE A 4 4.00 -5.63 -9.28
CA ILE A 4 2.75 -5.06 -8.79
C ILE A 4 3.05 -4.28 -7.52
N LEU A 5 2.74 -3.00 -7.52
CA LEU A 5 2.85 -2.15 -6.33
C LEU A 5 1.60 -2.30 -5.49
N CYS A 6 1.76 -2.67 -4.24
CA CYS A 6 0.67 -2.94 -3.33
C CYS A 6 0.82 -2.09 -2.07
N ALA A 7 -0.04 -1.10 -1.89
CA ALA A 7 -0.04 -0.31 -0.68
C ALA A 7 -0.67 -1.14 0.44
N THR A 8 0.04 -1.30 1.54
CA THR A 8 -0.43 -2.12 2.66
C THR A 8 -0.58 -1.30 3.93
N ARG A 9 -1.60 -1.66 4.70
CA ARG A 9 -1.87 -1.14 6.03
C ARG A 9 -2.07 -2.37 6.92
N GLY A 10 -2.21 -2.22 8.20
CA GLY A 10 -2.52 -3.33 9.08
C GLY A 10 -4.00 -3.72 9.02
N GLY A 11 -4.33 -4.88 9.56
CA GLY A 11 -5.69 -5.36 9.73
C GLY A 11 -6.15 -6.37 8.68
N GLU A 12 -7.32 -6.95 8.91
CA GLU A 12 -7.88 -8.02 8.08
C GLU A 12 -8.10 -7.62 6.62
N ALA A 13 -8.53 -6.38 6.39
CA ALA A 13 -8.75 -5.89 5.03
C ALA A 13 -7.46 -5.91 4.21
N SER A 14 -6.33 -5.56 4.84
CA SER A 14 -5.02 -5.62 4.19
C SER A 14 -4.60 -7.06 3.89
N TYR A 15 -4.87 -7.98 4.80
CA TYR A 15 -4.52 -9.40 4.58
C TYR A 15 -5.31 -9.99 3.42
N ARG A 16 -6.59 -9.67 3.33
CA ARG A 16 -7.43 -10.12 2.22
C ARG A 16 -6.90 -9.59 0.89
N MET A 17 -6.56 -8.33 0.83
CA MET A 17 -6.00 -7.70 -0.36
C MET A 17 -4.65 -8.33 -0.73
N GLN A 18 -3.79 -8.58 0.26
CA GLN A 18 -2.52 -9.26 0.04
C GLN A 18 -2.71 -10.64 -0.56
N ASP A 19 -3.65 -11.42 -0.05
CA ASP A 19 -3.93 -12.76 -0.58
C ASP A 19 -4.35 -12.71 -2.05
N ILE A 20 -5.22 -11.77 -2.41
CA ILE A 20 -5.68 -11.58 -3.78
C ILE A 20 -4.51 -11.21 -4.70
N ILE A 21 -3.69 -10.26 -4.27
CA ILE A 21 -2.58 -9.76 -5.08
C ILE A 21 -1.45 -10.79 -5.18
N ILE A 22 -1.18 -11.53 -4.12
CA ILE A 22 -0.17 -12.61 -4.15
C ILE A 22 -0.61 -13.69 -5.14
N ALA A 23 -1.88 -14.09 -5.12
CA ALA A 23 -2.40 -15.06 -6.08
C ALA A 23 -2.28 -14.56 -7.52
N ARG A 24 -2.60 -13.30 -7.75
CA ARG A 24 -2.49 -12.68 -9.07
C ARG A 24 -1.04 -12.63 -9.55
N ALA A 25 -0.13 -12.22 -8.68
CA ALA A 25 1.29 -12.18 -9.00
C ALA A 25 1.82 -13.56 -9.37
N LYS A 26 1.38 -14.59 -8.66
CA LYS A 26 1.76 -15.96 -8.95
C LYS A 26 1.27 -16.40 -10.33
N GLU A 27 0.01 -16.11 -10.65
CA GLU A 27 -0.57 -16.44 -11.97
C GLU A 27 0.14 -15.71 -13.11
N GLU A 28 0.46 -14.45 -12.93
CA GLU A 28 1.08 -13.62 -13.94
C GLU A 28 2.61 -13.70 -13.96
N ASN A 29 3.18 -14.48 -13.07
CA ASN A 29 4.63 -14.61 -12.91
C ASN A 29 5.29 -13.23 -12.66
N ALA A 30 4.61 -12.40 -11.85
CA ALA A 30 5.06 -11.07 -11.47
C ALA A 30 5.65 -11.09 -10.08
N SER A 31 6.48 -10.10 -9.76
CA SER A 31 6.93 -9.86 -8.39
C SER A 31 6.09 -8.76 -7.73
N LEU A 32 6.26 -8.59 -6.43
CA LEU A 32 5.51 -7.61 -5.65
C LEU A 32 6.42 -6.57 -5.04
N LEU A 33 5.91 -5.36 -4.92
CA LEU A 33 6.50 -4.29 -4.13
C LEU A 33 5.44 -3.83 -3.13
N PHE A 34 5.62 -4.18 -1.86
CA PHE A 34 4.73 -3.73 -0.79
C PHE A 34 5.20 -2.37 -0.30
N LEU A 35 4.28 -1.43 -0.24
CA LEU A 35 4.53 -0.06 0.20
C LEU A 35 3.75 0.22 1.48
N TYR A 36 4.43 0.74 2.50
CA TYR A 36 3.81 1.30 3.69
C TYR A 36 4.17 2.78 3.76
N VAL A 37 3.16 3.64 3.88
CA VAL A 37 3.35 5.09 3.91
C VAL A 37 3.19 5.60 5.34
N VAL A 38 4.21 6.30 5.82
CA VAL A 38 4.19 6.95 7.13
C VAL A 38 3.66 8.37 6.94
N ASP A 39 2.36 8.55 7.22
CA ASP A 39 1.69 9.84 7.07
C ASP A 39 1.47 10.46 8.46
N VAL A 40 2.47 11.20 8.93
CA VAL A 40 2.46 11.81 10.26
C VAL A 40 1.41 12.92 10.37
N GLU A 41 1.16 13.64 9.28
CA GLU A 41 0.17 14.72 9.28
C GLU A 41 -1.25 14.21 9.55
N PHE A 42 -1.58 13.06 9.01
CA PHE A 42 -2.85 12.40 9.30
C PHE A 42 -3.00 12.08 10.79
N LEU A 43 -1.94 11.56 11.41
CA LEU A 43 -1.96 11.21 12.84
C LEU A 43 -2.02 12.42 13.75
N LYS A 44 -1.36 13.52 13.37
CA LYS A 44 -1.44 14.78 14.13
C LYS A 44 -2.87 15.27 14.27
N ARG A 45 -3.66 15.10 13.22
CA ARG A 45 -5.09 15.50 13.23
C ARG A 45 -5.92 14.58 14.11
N ALA A 46 -5.56 13.31 14.17
CA ALA A 46 -6.32 12.30 14.92
C ALA A 46 -5.99 12.29 16.41
N LYS A 47 -4.77 12.63 16.80
CA LYS A 47 -4.29 12.57 18.19
C LYS A 47 -3.69 13.89 18.62
N ARG A 48 -4.50 14.70 19.33
CA ARG A 48 -4.01 15.96 19.91
C ARG A 48 -3.00 15.66 21.01
N GLY A 49 -1.93 16.46 21.04
CA GLY A 49 -0.92 16.39 22.10
C GLY A 49 0.15 15.32 21.91
N ALA A 50 0.03 14.48 20.90
CA ALA A 50 1.08 13.50 20.63
C ALA A 50 2.29 14.17 19.96
N ARG A 51 3.47 13.73 20.32
CA ARG A 51 4.72 14.26 19.74
C ARG A 51 4.92 13.68 18.34
N PRO A 52 5.13 14.53 17.32
CA PRO A 52 5.29 14.05 15.94
C PRO A 52 6.47 13.10 15.73
N ASP A 53 7.58 13.33 16.44
CA ASP A 53 8.76 12.48 16.34
C ASP A 53 8.50 11.07 16.89
N VAL A 54 7.77 10.98 18.00
CA VAL A 54 7.39 9.69 18.59
C VAL A 54 6.40 8.96 17.70
N MET A 55 5.42 9.68 17.17
CA MET A 55 4.42 9.11 16.25
C MET A 55 5.06 8.55 14.99
N ARG A 56 6.01 9.28 14.41
CA ARG A 56 6.74 8.83 13.23
C ARG A 56 7.51 7.55 13.53
N GLN A 57 8.21 7.51 14.65
CA GLN A 57 9.01 6.35 15.02
C GLN A 57 8.14 5.11 15.22
N GLU A 58 6.99 5.27 15.90
CA GLU A 58 6.05 4.18 16.10
C GLU A 58 5.47 3.67 14.77
N MET A 59 5.11 4.57 13.86
CA MET A 59 4.62 4.20 12.53
C MET A 59 5.69 3.49 11.71
N GLU A 60 6.93 3.94 11.78
CA GLU A 60 8.03 3.30 11.07
C GLU A 60 8.24 1.87 11.56
N HIS A 61 8.25 1.67 12.87
CA HIS A 61 8.39 0.34 13.46
C HIS A 61 7.22 -0.57 13.05
N MET A 62 5.99 -0.06 13.13
CA MET A 62 4.83 -0.81 12.72
C MET A 62 4.88 -1.14 11.23
N GLY A 63 5.26 -0.17 10.41
CA GLY A 63 5.39 -0.35 8.97
C GLY A 63 6.41 -1.42 8.61
N GLU A 64 7.57 -1.40 9.24
CA GLU A 64 8.62 -2.40 9.03
C GLU A 64 8.11 -3.80 9.36
N PHE A 65 7.39 -3.94 10.47
CA PHE A 65 6.82 -5.21 10.89
C PHE A 65 5.76 -5.70 9.89
N LEU A 66 4.83 -4.83 9.50
CA LEU A 66 3.77 -5.19 8.56
C LEU A 66 4.32 -5.54 7.18
N LEU A 67 5.34 -4.82 6.72
CA LEU A 67 6.00 -5.10 5.45
C LEU A 67 6.73 -6.45 5.49
N ALA A 68 7.41 -6.74 6.58
CA ALA A 68 8.08 -8.04 6.74
C ALA A 68 7.08 -9.18 6.71
N MET A 69 5.94 -9.03 7.36
CA MET A 69 4.88 -10.04 7.34
C MET A 69 4.31 -10.23 5.93
N ALA A 70 4.08 -9.14 5.21
CA ALA A 70 3.57 -9.22 3.84
C ALA A 70 4.54 -9.96 2.92
N CYS A 71 5.82 -9.65 3.00
CA CYS A 71 6.86 -10.32 2.22
C CYS A 71 6.96 -11.81 2.57
N GLU A 72 6.82 -12.14 3.84
CA GLU A 72 6.82 -13.53 4.28
C GLU A 72 5.61 -14.31 3.72
N ARG A 73 4.43 -13.69 3.73
CA ARG A 73 3.23 -14.30 3.14
C ARG A 73 3.42 -14.57 1.66
N ALA A 74 4.01 -13.63 0.93
CA ALA A 74 4.31 -13.79 -0.49
C ALA A 74 5.31 -14.92 -0.71
N ALA A 75 6.38 -14.95 0.08
CA ALA A 75 7.43 -15.98 -0.04
C ALA A 75 6.88 -17.39 0.17
N LYS A 76 5.93 -17.55 1.11
CA LYS A 76 5.28 -18.85 1.33
C LYS A 76 4.51 -19.35 0.11
N GLN A 77 4.10 -18.45 -0.76
CA GLN A 77 3.41 -18.80 -2.00
C GLN A 77 4.35 -18.85 -3.22
N GLY A 78 5.64 -18.70 -2.99
CA GLY A 78 6.63 -18.70 -4.05
C GLY A 78 6.69 -17.40 -4.86
N VAL A 79 6.20 -16.31 -4.31
CA VAL A 79 6.20 -15.00 -4.97
C VAL A 79 7.29 -14.12 -4.37
N GLU A 80 8.14 -13.57 -5.23
CA GLU A 80 9.19 -12.64 -4.80
C GLU A 80 8.56 -11.30 -4.44
N ALA A 81 8.94 -10.74 -3.29
CA ALA A 81 8.41 -9.47 -2.84
C ALA A 81 9.51 -8.63 -2.19
N GLN A 82 9.40 -7.33 -2.40
CA GLN A 82 10.26 -6.32 -1.78
C GLN A 82 9.39 -5.39 -0.95
N ALA A 83 10.00 -4.76 0.04
CA ALA A 83 9.33 -3.83 0.95
C ALA A 83 9.85 -2.42 0.74
N LEU A 84 8.95 -1.45 0.82
CA LEU A 84 9.27 -0.05 0.67
C LEU A 84 8.53 0.76 1.73
N LEU A 85 9.29 1.48 2.56
CA LEU A 85 8.75 2.39 3.57
C LEU A 85 9.01 3.81 3.11
N ARG A 86 7.98 4.64 3.01
CA ARG A 86 8.14 6.02 2.54
C ARG A 86 7.33 6.99 3.39
N PRO A 87 7.81 8.22 3.54
CA PRO A 87 7.02 9.25 4.20
C PRO A 87 5.85 9.69 3.31
N GLY A 88 4.78 10.17 3.97
CA GLY A 88 3.61 10.69 3.28
C GLY A 88 3.82 12.10 2.72
N PRO A 89 2.79 12.64 2.04
CA PRO A 89 1.42 12.13 1.96
C PRO A 89 1.26 10.90 1.07
N LEU A 90 0.21 10.15 1.33
CA LEU A 90 -0.06 8.86 0.68
C LEU A 90 -0.08 8.95 -0.85
N ALA A 91 -0.81 9.92 -1.38
CA ALA A 91 -0.96 10.07 -2.83
C ALA A 91 0.39 10.28 -3.52
N GLN A 92 1.23 11.15 -2.96
CA GLN A 92 2.54 11.43 -3.54
C GLN A 92 3.47 10.22 -3.44
N ALA A 93 3.46 9.55 -2.29
CA ALA A 93 4.27 8.35 -2.09
C ALA A 93 3.89 7.24 -3.08
N LEU A 94 2.59 7.06 -3.32
CA LEU A 94 2.09 6.09 -4.28
C LEU A 94 2.50 6.44 -5.71
N LYS A 95 2.38 7.70 -6.09
CA LYS A 95 2.77 8.16 -7.44
C LYS A 95 4.26 7.97 -7.67
N ASP A 96 5.08 8.34 -6.69
CA ASP A 96 6.53 8.18 -6.79
C ASP A 96 6.92 6.71 -6.89
N ALA A 97 6.30 5.86 -6.08
CA ALA A 97 6.57 4.43 -6.13
C ALA A 97 6.09 3.79 -7.45
N ALA A 98 4.95 4.25 -7.97
CA ALA A 98 4.41 3.74 -9.25
C ALA A 98 5.32 4.06 -10.44
N ARG A 99 6.12 5.11 -10.34
CA ARG A 99 7.08 5.48 -11.39
C ARG A 99 8.36 4.65 -11.37
N LYS A 100 8.51 3.76 -10.42
CA LYS A 100 9.68 2.89 -10.36
C LYS A 100 9.67 1.91 -11.51
N GLU A 101 10.87 1.52 -11.93
CA GLU A 101 11.04 0.61 -13.05
C GLU A 101 10.32 -0.72 -12.83
N GLY A 102 9.58 -1.13 -13.83
CA GLY A 102 8.91 -2.42 -13.82
C GLY A 102 7.52 -2.46 -13.19
N ILE A 103 7.05 -1.35 -12.63
CA ILE A 103 5.68 -1.34 -12.07
C ILE A 103 4.66 -1.35 -13.20
N MET A 104 3.82 -2.37 -13.24
CA MET A 104 2.78 -2.55 -14.27
C MET A 104 1.36 -2.36 -13.72
N LEU A 105 1.19 -2.42 -12.40
CA LEU A 105 -0.10 -2.32 -11.75
C LEU A 105 0.08 -1.76 -10.35
N VAL A 106 -0.81 -0.86 -9.95
CA VAL A 106 -0.92 -0.38 -8.57
C VAL A 106 -2.20 -0.94 -7.97
N ALA A 107 -2.09 -1.63 -6.85
CA ALA A 107 -3.24 -2.21 -6.15
C ALA A 107 -3.47 -1.47 -4.83
N LEU A 108 -4.69 -1.00 -4.64
CA LEU A 108 -5.14 -0.35 -3.41
C LEU A 108 -6.20 -1.22 -2.76
N GLY A 109 -6.09 -1.44 -1.46
CA GLY A 109 -7.04 -2.27 -0.74
C GLY A 109 -8.36 -1.56 -0.46
N ARG A 110 -9.47 -2.28 -0.62
CA ARG A 110 -10.78 -1.76 -0.27
C ARG A 110 -10.89 -1.53 1.23
N PRO A 111 -11.51 -0.43 1.65
CA PRO A 111 -11.75 -0.24 3.08
C PRO A 111 -12.81 -1.21 3.58
N ALA A 112 -12.71 -1.57 4.86
CA ALA A 112 -13.71 -2.38 5.55
C ALA A 112 -14.46 -1.52 6.54
N GLY A 113 -15.73 -1.88 6.82
CA GLY A 113 -16.53 -1.23 7.85
C GLY A 113 -17.64 -0.35 7.31
N GLU A 114 -18.35 0.30 8.23
CA GLU A 114 -19.54 1.10 7.92
C GLU A 114 -19.26 2.36 7.10
N GLU A 115 -18.05 2.90 7.23
CA GLU A 115 -17.62 4.09 6.50
C GLU A 115 -17.07 3.78 5.12
N SER A 116 -17.18 2.52 4.69
CA SER A 116 -16.57 2.02 3.46
C SER A 116 -16.96 2.77 2.20
N ARG A 117 -18.18 3.31 2.12
CA ARG A 117 -18.67 4.01 0.92
C ARG A 117 -17.88 5.27 0.61
N PHE A 118 -17.64 6.12 1.63
CA PHE A 118 -16.88 7.36 1.46
C PHE A 118 -15.42 7.07 1.18
N GLN A 119 -14.84 6.12 1.92
CA GLN A 119 -13.47 5.73 1.73
C GLN A 119 -13.25 5.08 0.37
N LEU A 120 -14.21 4.26 -0.09
CA LEU A 120 -14.14 3.63 -1.40
C LEU A 120 -14.19 4.67 -2.52
N ALA A 121 -15.07 5.67 -2.42
CA ALA A 121 -15.14 6.75 -3.39
C ALA A 121 -13.83 7.55 -3.46
N SER A 122 -13.24 7.83 -2.30
CA SER A 122 -11.94 8.52 -2.21
C SER A 122 -10.82 7.68 -2.83
N LEU A 123 -10.81 6.37 -2.56
CA LEU A 123 -9.82 5.46 -3.13
C LEU A 123 -9.95 5.34 -4.64
N LYS A 124 -11.17 5.31 -5.16
CA LYS A 124 -11.39 5.27 -6.60
C LYS A 124 -10.88 6.53 -7.28
N ARG A 125 -11.10 7.70 -6.66
CA ARG A 125 -10.57 8.97 -7.16
C ARG A 125 -9.04 8.99 -7.11
N LEU A 126 -8.47 8.46 -6.02
CA LEU A 126 -7.02 8.34 -5.90
C LEU A 126 -6.46 7.42 -6.98
N ALA A 127 -7.12 6.28 -7.23
CA ALA A 127 -6.70 5.35 -8.29
C ALA A 127 -6.73 6.01 -9.66
N GLU A 128 -7.79 6.75 -9.98
CA GLU A 128 -7.89 7.48 -11.24
C GLU A 128 -6.79 8.53 -11.37
N ASP A 129 -6.50 9.24 -10.29
CA ASP A 129 -5.47 10.27 -10.25
C ASP A 129 -4.07 9.68 -10.46
N ILE A 130 -3.77 8.57 -9.81
CA ILE A 130 -2.50 7.86 -9.98
C ILE A 130 -2.35 7.40 -11.43
N GLU A 131 -3.37 6.76 -11.97
CA GLU A 131 -3.34 6.26 -13.33
C GLU A 131 -3.17 7.40 -14.35
N LYS A 132 -3.88 8.51 -14.14
CA LYS A 132 -3.79 9.67 -15.00
C LYS A 132 -2.40 10.30 -14.99
N GLU A 133 -1.79 10.45 -13.80
CA GLU A 133 -0.48 11.09 -13.67
C GLU A 133 0.70 10.19 -14.03
N THR A 134 0.59 8.90 -13.75
CA THR A 134 1.72 7.97 -13.95
C THR A 134 1.59 7.13 -15.21
N GLY A 135 0.39 7.00 -15.78
CA GLY A 135 0.15 6.10 -16.89
C GLY A 135 0.09 4.62 -16.49
N ILE A 136 0.17 4.33 -15.19
CA ILE A 136 0.16 2.96 -14.69
C ILE A 136 -1.24 2.57 -14.23
N GLU A 137 -1.74 1.43 -14.69
CA GLU A 137 -3.04 0.89 -14.29
C GLU A 137 -3.12 0.81 -12.77
N THR A 138 -4.21 1.34 -12.20
CA THR A 138 -4.42 1.36 -10.76
C THR A 138 -5.81 0.82 -10.45
N GLN A 139 -5.86 -0.18 -9.57
CA GLN A 139 -7.11 -0.85 -9.23
C GLN A 139 -7.32 -0.85 -7.71
N VAL A 140 -8.59 -0.73 -7.32
CA VAL A 140 -9.02 -0.95 -5.95
C VAL A 140 -9.50 -2.40 -5.85
N VAL A 141 -8.82 -3.14 -4.99
CA VAL A 141 -9.01 -4.60 -4.91
C VAL A 141 -9.78 -5.04 -3.67
#